data_6f47372f2df6e3b7172a00a022b9272e
#
_entry.id   6f47372f2df6e3b7172a00a022b9272e
#
_cell.length_a   1.000
_cell.length_b   1.000
_cell.length_c   1.000
_cell.angle_alpha   90.00
_cell.angle_beta   90.00
_cell.angle_gamma   90.00
#
_symmetry.space_group_name_H-M   'P 1'
#
loop_
_entity.id
_entity.type
_entity.pdbx_description
1 polymer ?
#
loop_
_entity_poly.entity_id
_entity_poly.type
_entity_poly.pdbx_seq_one_letter_code
_entity_poly.pdbx_strand_id
1 'polypeptide(L)'
;MVTVAEDSAAALRSWTPPREADRALWQEYVVFADDPAHAHRETSTTQHLTASALVFDAALEHVLLCFHGKGRFWVQLGGHLEQSDASLADAALREAREESGLDALTPLLGTPVDLDRHALSSRFGTCRVHWDVGYAFRAEPDAMPVASDESESVAWWPVRDLPESSVEGLARRVGRAVEILRAG
;
A
#
# COMPACT_ATOMS: atom_id res chain seq x y z
N MET A 1 12.13 -17.89 -13.66
CA MET A 1 12.04 -16.75 -12.72
C MET A 1 10.55 -16.49 -12.57
N VAL A 2 10.01 -16.47 -11.36
CA VAL A 2 8.59 -16.13 -11.09
C VAL A 2 8.43 -14.65 -11.38
N THR A 3 7.39 -14.27 -12.11
CA THR A 3 7.06 -12.88 -12.38
C THR A 3 6.29 -12.26 -11.21
N VAL A 4 6.30 -10.92 -11.07
CA VAL A 4 5.51 -10.25 -10.03
C VAL A 4 4.01 -10.56 -10.16
N ALA A 5 3.50 -10.80 -11.36
CA ALA A 5 2.12 -11.21 -11.59
C ALA A 5 1.83 -12.60 -11.00
N GLU A 6 2.70 -13.58 -11.23
CA GLU A 6 2.57 -14.92 -10.68
C GLU A 6 2.71 -14.94 -9.15
N ASP A 7 3.66 -14.13 -8.61
CA ASP A 7 3.83 -13.95 -7.17
C ASP A 7 2.59 -13.31 -6.54
N SER A 8 2.07 -12.24 -7.13
CA SER A 8 0.88 -11.53 -6.64
C SER A 8 -0.32 -12.47 -6.51
N ALA A 9 -0.59 -13.26 -7.56
CA ALA A 9 -1.67 -14.25 -7.55
C ALA A 9 -1.43 -15.35 -6.48
N ALA A 10 -0.19 -15.82 -6.32
CA ALA A 10 0.17 -16.81 -5.32
C ALA A 10 0.06 -16.26 -3.89
N ALA A 11 0.56 -15.06 -3.65
CA ALA A 11 0.49 -14.38 -2.35
C ALA A 11 -0.95 -14.17 -1.90
N LEU A 12 -1.81 -13.67 -2.78
CA LEU A 12 -3.25 -13.46 -2.49
C LEU A 12 -3.99 -14.78 -2.25
N ARG A 13 -3.68 -15.85 -2.97
CA ARG A 13 -4.28 -17.17 -2.74
C ARG A 13 -3.84 -17.81 -1.43
N SER A 14 -2.59 -17.62 -1.03
CA SER A 14 -2.04 -18.23 0.18
C SER A 14 -2.39 -17.48 1.47
N TRP A 15 -2.78 -16.22 1.35
CA TRP A 15 -3.20 -15.39 2.46
C TRP A 15 -4.71 -15.42 2.66
N THR A 16 -5.17 -15.37 3.89
CA THR A 16 -6.57 -15.21 4.24
C THR A 16 -6.70 -14.03 5.19
N PRO A 17 -7.56 -13.03 4.88
CA PRO A 17 -7.71 -11.90 5.77
C PRO A 17 -8.22 -12.36 7.15
N PRO A 18 -7.67 -11.81 8.25
CA PRO A 18 -8.05 -12.24 9.59
C PRO A 18 -9.50 -11.87 9.95
N ARG A 19 -10.07 -10.88 9.26
CA ARG A 19 -11.44 -10.42 9.49
C ARG A 19 -12.39 -11.06 8.48
N GLU A 20 -13.47 -11.66 8.98
CA GLU A 20 -14.53 -12.26 8.15
C GLU A 20 -15.14 -11.25 7.15
N ALA A 21 -15.32 -10.00 7.59
CA ALA A 21 -15.87 -8.93 6.75
C ALA A 21 -15.04 -8.60 5.49
N ASP A 22 -13.76 -8.93 5.48
CA ASP A 22 -12.86 -8.64 4.36
C ASP A 22 -12.77 -9.81 3.36
N ARG A 23 -13.35 -10.98 3.68
CA ARG A 23 -13.24 -12.19 2.85
C ARG A 23 -13.90 -12.06 1.48
N ALA A 24 -15.02 -11.36 1.40
CA ALA A 24 -15.69 -11.15 0.11
C ALA A 24 -14.81 -10.34 -0.84
N LEU A 25 -14.23 -9.24 -0.36
CA LEU A 25 -13.29 -8.43 -1.14
C LEU A 25 -12.04 -9.22 -1.49
N TRP A 26 -11.47 -9.98 -0.56
CA TRP A 26 -10.32 -10.84 -0.82
C TRP A 26 -10.58 -11.86 -1.93
N GLN A 27 -11.74 -12.50 -1.97
CA GLN A 27 -12.10 -13.42 -3.05
C GLN A 27 -12.13 -12.74 -4.42
N GLU A 28 -12.60 -11.49 -4.48
CA GLU A 28 -12.54 -10.70 -5.71
C GLU A 28 -11.09 -10.42 -6.12
N TYR A 29 -10.19 -10.13 -5.16
CA TYR A 29 -8.76 -9.93 -5.43
C TYR A 29 -8.08 -11.20 -5.95
N VAL A 30 -8.39 -12.36 -5.40
CA VAL A 30 -7.86 -13.65 -5.87
C VAL A 30 -8.23 -13.88 -7.34
N VAL A 31 -9.50 -13.64 -7.69
CA VAL A 31 -9.98 -13.78 -9.08
C VAL A 31 -9.35 -12.72 -9.99
N PHE A 32 -9.23 -11.49 -9.52
CA PHE A 32 -8.65 -10.39 -10.30
C PHE A 32 -7.17 -10.62 -10.63
N ALA A 33 -6.40 -11.10 -9.67
CA ALA A 33 -4.97 -11.35 -9.83
C ALA A 33 -4.64 -12.60 -10.67
N ASP A 34 -5.61 -13.45 -10.98
CA ASP A 34 -5.42 -14.61 -11.85
C ASP A 34 -5.15 -14.23 -13.31
N ASP A 35 -5.56 -13.03 -13.74
CA ASP A 35 -5.16 -12.47 -15.03
C ASP A 35 -3.85 -11.69 -14.89
N PRO A 36 -2.73 -12.18 -15.46
CA PRO A 36 -1.44 -11.51 -15.35
C PRO A 36 -1.41 -10.11 -15.99
N ALA A 37 -2.35 -9.80 -16.89
CA ALA A 37 -2.49 -8.46 -17.45
C ALA A 37 -2.84 -7.41 -16.40
N HIS A 38 -3.48 -7.80 -15.30
CA HIS A 38 -3.87 -6.89 -14.23
C HIS A 38 -2.71 -6.49 -13.28
N ALA A 39 -1.55 -7.12 -13.40
CA ALA A 39 -0.41 -6.80 -12.54
C ALA A 39 0.17 -5.40 -12.85
N HIS A 40 0.15 -4.98 -14.12
CA HIS A 40 0.83 -3.77 -14.55
C HIS A 40 -0.10 -2.76 -15.21
N ARG A 41 0.16 -1.49 -14.97
CA ARG A 41 -0.54 -0.36 -15.59
C ARG A 41 -0.43 -0.36 -17.12
N GLU A 42 0.70 -0.81 -17.66
CA GLU A 42 0.98 -0.85 -19.10
C GLU A 42 0.13 -1.91 -19.82
N THR A 43 -0.22 -2.99 -19.14
CA THR A 43 -1.01 -4.10 -19.70
C THR A 43 -2.49 -3.95 -19.40
N SER A 44 -2.86 -3.28 -18.30
CA SER A 44 -4.25 -2.99 -17.94
C SER A 44 -4.41 -1.52 -17.57
N THR A 45 -4.70 -0.69 -18.55
CA THR A 45 -4.72 0.78 -18.41
C THR A 45 -5.87 1.33 -17.59
N THR A 46 -6.94 0.57 -17.40
CA THR A 46 -8.15 1.03 -16.69
C THR A 46 -8.22 0.58 -15.24
N GLN A 47 -7.67 -0.59 -14.93
CA GLN A 47 -7.62 -1.16 -13.58
C GLN A 47 -6.44 -2.12 -13.45
N HIS A 48 -5.73 -2.08 -12.36
CA HIS A 48 -4.58 -2.93 -12.11
C HIS A 48 -4.27 -3.01 -10.61
N LEU A 49 -3.40 -3.96 -10.25
CA LEU A 49 -2.86 -4.08 -8.90
C LEU A 49 -1.95 -2.89 -8.60
N THR A 50 -1.98 -2.45 -7.34
CA THR A 50 -1.00 -1.55 -6.74
C THR A 50 -0.54 -2.12 -5.40
N ALA A 51 0.61 -1.67 -4.92
CA ALA A 51 1.13 -2.07 -3.64
C ALA A 51 1.40 -0.84 -2.78
N SER A 52 0.93 -0.86 -1.54
CA SER A 52 1.12 0.24 -0.60
C SER A 52 1.79 -0.20 0.69
N ALA A 53 2.48 0.74 1.32
CA ALA A 53 3.19 0.58 2.56
C ALA A 53 2.57 1.44 3.66
N LEU A 54 2.11 0.80 4.72
CA LEU A 54 1.80 1.44 5.99
C LEU A 54 3.06 1.37 6.85
N VAL A 55 3.81 2.48 6.90
CA VAL A 55 5.05 2.56 7.65
C VAL A 55 4.78 3.14 9.03
N PHE A 56 5.14 2.40 10.06
CA PHE A 56 4.91 2.76 11.46
C PHE A 56 6.20 3.00 12.22
N ASP A 57 6.09 3.77 13.32
CA ASP A 57 7.11 3.80 14.36
C ASP A 57 7.11 2.49 15.19
N ALA A 58 8.11 2.33 16.06
CA ALA A 58 8.27 1.11 16.86
C ALA A 58 7.10 0.85 17.83
N ALA A 59 6.39 1.89 18.26
CA ALA A 59 5.27 1.83 19.19
C ALA A 59 3.92 1.60 18.52
N LEU A 60 3.86 1.65 17.18
CA LEU A 60 2.61 1.68 16.39
C LEU A 60 1.69 2.85 16.81
N GLU A 61 2.30 3.98 17.17
CA GLU A 61 1.59 5.19 17.57
C GLU A 61 1.56 6.24 16.46
N HIS A 62 2.53 6.18 15.52
CA HIS A 62 2.60 7.06 14.37
C HIS A 62 2.67 6.26 13.07
N VAL A 63 2.11 6.81 12.02
CA VAL A 63 2.18 6.32 10.64
C VAL A 63 2.78 7.38 9.75
N LEU A 64 3.63 6.97 8.83
CA LEU A 64 4.22 7.86 7.83
C LEU A 64 3.27 8.01 6.64
N LEU A 65 2.98 9.25 6.29
CA LEU A 65 2.13 9.60 5.16
C LEU A 65 2.85 10.55 4.21
N CYS A 66 2.53 10.46 2.93
CA CYS A 66 2.93 11.45 1.93
C CYS A 66 1.76 12.36 1.54
N PHE A 67 2.05 13.62 1.20
CA PHE A 67 1.07 14.54 0.64
C PHE A 67 1.12 14.47 -0.87
N HIS A 68 0.09 13.89 -1.46
CA HIS A 68 -0.01 13.68 -2.91
C HIS A 68 -0.35 15.00 -3.61
N GLY A 69 0.62 15.58 -4.33
CA GLY A 69 0.50 16.90 -4.94
C GLY A 69 -0.69 17.06 -5.89
N LYS A 70 -0.91 16.12 -6.80
CA LYS A 70 -2.06 16.15 -7.74
C LYS A 70 -3.41 15.94 -7.05
N GLY A 71 -3.45 15.06 -6.05
CA GLY A 71 -4.68 14.73 -5.30
C GLY A 71 -5.04 15.77 -4.25
N ARG A 72 -4.04 16.48 -3.71
CA ARG A 72 -4.15 17.45 -2.60
C ARG A 72 -4.69 16.82 -1.32
N PHE A 73 -4.21 15.60 -1.01
CA PHE A 73 -4.55 14.85 0.19
C PHE A 73 -3.36 14.06 0.73
N TRP A 74 -3.43 13.75 2.03
CA TRP A 74 -2.51 12.82 2.67
C TRP A 74 -2.93 11.38 2.40
N VAL A 75 -1.95 10.53 2.10
CA VAL A 75 -2.16 9.13 1.76
C VAL A 75 -0.97 8.30 2.28
N GLN A 76 -1.16 6.99 2.44
CA GLN A 76 -0.06 6.07 2.68
C GLN A 76 0.91 6.06 1.48
N LEU A 77 2.14 5.63 1.72
CA LEU A 77 3.14 5.43 0.67
C LEU A 77 2.72 4.27 -0.25
N GLY A 78 3.09 4.32 -1.53
CA GLY A 78 2.80 3.23 -2.46
C GLY A 78 2.49 3.66 -3.88
N GLY A 79 2.51 2.69 -4.78
CA GLY A 79 2.30 2.95 -6.21
C GLY A 79 2.12 1.70 -7.05
N HIS A 80 2.56 1.80 -8.30
CA HIS A 80 2.39 0.75 -9.30
C HIS A 80 3.45 -0.33 -9.19
N LEU A 81 3.08 -1.55 -9.55
CA LEU A 81 4.04 -2.64 -9.70
C LEU A 81 4.91 -2.40 -10.93
N GLU A 82 6.21 -2.64 -10.80
CA GLU A 82 7.17 -2.65 -11.89
C GLU A 82 7.56 -4.09 -12.27
N GLN A 83 8.02 -4.28 -13.50
CA GLN A 83 8.49 -5.60 -13.95
C GLN A 83 9.73 -6.10 -13.21
N SER A 84 10.46 -5.20 -12.57
CA SER A 84 11.64 -5.48 -11.74
C SER A 84 11.27 -5.95 -10.33
N ASP A 85 10.05 -5.71 -9.86
CA ASP A 85 9.61 -6.14 -8.54
C ASP A 85 9.52 -7.67 -8.47
N ALA A 86 10.06 -8.26 -7.42
CA ALA A 86 9.99 -9.70 -7.23
C ALA A 86 8.65 -10.15 -6.61
N SER A 87 7.99 -9.25 -5.88
CA SER A 87 6.72 -9.51 -5.17
C SER A 87 5.93 -8.22 -4.91
N LEU A 88 4.66 -8.37 -4.50
CA LEU A 88 3.85 -7.23 -3.99
C LEU A 88 4.52 -6.54 -2.79
N ALA A 89 5.12 -7.31 -1.89
CA ALA A 89 5.81 -6.78 -0.72
C ALA A 89 7.07 -5.97 -1.12
N ASP A 90 7.82 -6.44 -2.13
CA ASP A 90 8.99 -5.72 -2.66
C ASP A 90 8.57 -4.42 -3.36
N ALA A 91 7.48 -4.45 -4.13
CA ALA A 91 6.91 -3.23 -4.73
C ALA A 91 6.53 -2.21 -3.66
N ALA A 92 5.79 -2.62 -2.62
CA ALA A 92 5.43 -1.75 -1.49
C ALA A 92 6.67 -1.18 -0.78
N LEU A 93 7.72 -1.99 -0.59
CA LEU A 93 8.96 -1.57 0.04
C LEU A 93 9.76 -0.58 -0.83
N ARG A 94 9.84 -0.83 -2.14
CA ARG A 94 10.47 0.07 -3.11
C ARG A 94 9.79 1.44 -3.08
N GLU A 95 8.47 1.47 -3.26
CA GLU A 95 7.68 2.70 -3.24
C GLU A 95 7.85 3.47 -1.91
N ALA A 96 7.82 2.75 -0.77
CA ALA A 96 8.04 3.36 0.53
C ALA A 96 9.40 4.05 0.64
N ARG A 97 10.46 3.43 0.12
CA ARG A 97 11.81 4.01 0.10
C ARG A 97 11.91 5.21 -0.83
N GLU A 98 11.36 5.10 -2.04
CA GLU A 98 11.37 6.16 -3.05
C GLU A 98 10.63 7.40 -2.58
N GLU A 99 9.45 7.25 -1.98
CA GLU A 99 8.64 8.37 -1.54
C GLU A 99 9.08 8.99 -0.20
N SER A 100 9.73 8.21 0.67
CA SER A 100 10.13 8.69 2.01
C SER A 100 11.62 8.96 2.19
N GLY A 101 12.47 8.46 1.28
CA GLY A 101 13.93 8.51 1.43
C GLY A 101 14.46 7.64 2.59
N LEU A 102 13.64 6.76 3.16
CA LEU A 102 14.03 5.87 4.25
C LEU A 102 14.50 4.51 3.71
N ASP A 103 15.79 4.25 3.72
CA ASP A 103 16.36 2.97 3.26
C ASP A 103 16.09 1.80 4.22
N ALA A 104 16.14 2.08 5.53
CA ALA A 104 16.03 1.06 6.59
C ALA A 104 14.56 0.89 7.04
N LEU A 105 13.81 0.12 6.27
CA LEU A 105 12.43 -0.28 6.58
C LEU A 105 12.38 -1.79 6.78
N THR A 106 11.81 -2.24 7.91
CA THR A 106 11.70 -3.65 8.27
C THR A 106 10.25 -4.11 8.12
N PRO A 107 9.95 -5.19 7.35
CA PRO A 107 8.61 -5.76 7.31
C PRO A 107 8.14 -6.18 8.71
N LEU A 108 6.92 -5.80 9.08
CA LEU A 108 6.29 -6.22 10.34
C LEU A 108 5.60 -7.57 10.21
N LEU A 109 5.07 -7.86 9.03
CA LEU A 109 4.50 -9.16 8.66
C LEU A 109 4.95 -9.51 7.24
N GLY A 110 5.07 -10.81 6.96
CA GLY A 110 5.35 -11.33 5.61
C GLY A 110 4.10 -11.43 4.71
N THR A 111 2.96 -10.95 5.19
CA THR A 111 1.65 -11.05 4.50
C THR A 111 0.97 -9.70 4.43
N PRO A 112 0.01 -9.50 3.51
CA PRO A 112 -0.80 -8.30 3.47
C PRO A 112 -1.51 -8.01 4.80
N VAL A 113 -1.70 -6.74 5.11
CA VAL A 113 -2.48 -6.27 6.27
C VAL A 113 -3.78 -5.57 5.87
N ASP A 114 -3.91 -5.18 4.61
CA ASP A 114 -5.09 -4.46 4.11
C ASP A 114 -5.30 -4.69 2.61
N LEU A 115 -6.56 -4.64 2.20
CA LEU A 115 -6.99 -4.57 0.81
C LEU A 115 -7.91 -3.36 0.64
N ASP A 116 -7.65 -2.55 -0.38
CA ASP A 116 -8.45 -1.37 -0.66
C ASP A 116 -8.67 -1.18 -2.17
N ARG A 117 -9.88 -1.46 -2.63
CA ARG A 117 -10.28 -1.21 -4.02
C ARG A 117 -10.96 0.14 -4.10
N HIS A 118 -10.34 1.08 -4.77
CA HIS A 118 -10.86 2.44 -4.89
C HIS A 118 -10.85 2.96 -6.32
N ALA A 119 -11.86 3.79 -6.61
CA ALA A 119 -11.97 4.47 -7.88
C ALA A 119 -11.06 5.70 -7.92
N LEU A 120 -10.52 5.98 -9.09
CA LEU A 120 -9.72 7.15 -9.37
C LEU A 120 -10.50 8.20 -10.18
N SER A 121 -10.28 9.46 -9.86
CA SER A 121 -10.80 10.55 -10.68
C SER A 121 -10.08 10.64 -12.02
N SER A 122 -10.70 11.30 -13.01
CA SER A 122 -10.11 11.51 -14.34
C SER A 122 -8.77 12.29 -14.32
N ARG A 123 -8.42 12.92 -13.20
CA ARG A 123 -7.12 13.60 -13.01
C ARG A 123 -5.92 12.64 -13.06
N PHE A 124 -6.15 11.33 -12.82
CA PHE A 124 -5.13 10.28 -12.83
C PHE A 124 -5.00 9.57 -14.17
N GLY A 125 -5.46 10.18 -15.26
CA GLY A 125 -5.29 9.69 -16.62
C GLY A 125 -6.34 8.66 -17.03
N THR A 126 -5.93 7.54 -17.64
CA THR A 126 -6.82 6.47 -18.12
C THR A 126 -7.21 5.49 -17.02
N CYS A 127 -6.41 5.35 -15.98
CA CYS A 127 -6.70 4.48 -14.85
C CYS A 127 -7.98 4.92 -14.12
N ARG A 128 -8.81 3.97 -13.77
CA ARG A 128 -10.11 4.17 -13.12
C ARG A 128 -10.22 3.50 -11.77
N VAL A 129 -9.51 2.39 -11.56
CA VAL A 129 -9.59 1.61 -10.33
C VAL A 129 -8.22 1.08 -9.98
N HIS A 130 -7.79 1.31 -8.76
CA HIS A 130 -6.67 0.59 -8.15
C HIS A 130 -7.21 -0.55 -7.29
N TRP A 131 -6.55 -1.70 -7.40
CA TRP A 131 -6.69 -2.85 -6.54
C TRP A 131 -5.47 -2.89 -5.63
N ASP A 132 -5.53 -2.15 -4.52
CA ASP A 132 -4.37 -1.90 -3.67
C ASP A 132 -4.19 -2.96 -2.60
N VAL A 133 -2.96 -3.46 -2.47
CA VAL A 133 -2.56 -4.46 -1.46
C VAL A 133 -1.60 -3.80 -0.49
N GLY A 134 -2.02 -3.65 0.75
CA GLY A 134 -1.26 -2.95 1.80
C GLY A 134 -0.38 -3.89 2.61
N TYR A 135 0.90 -3.52 2.78
CA TYR A 135 1.87 -4.16 3.65
C TYR A 135 2.29 -3.23 4.78
N ALA A 136 2.73 -3.80 5.90
CA ALA A 136 3.17 -3.03 7.06
C ALA A 136 4.68 -3.12 7.26
N PHE A 137 5.30 -1.97 7.47
CA PHE A 137 6.73 -1.82 7.73
C PHE A 137 6.97 -1.01 8.99
N ARG A 138 8.13 -1.21 9.59
CA ARG A 138 8.65 -0.39 10.70
C ARG A 138 9.86 0.39 10.24
N ALA A 139 9.87 1.69 10.52
CA ALA A 139 11.07 2.51 10.37
C ALA A 139 11.99 2.38 11.59
N GLU A 140 13.28 2.64 11.39
CA GLU A 140 14.23 2.76 12.50
C GLU A 140 13.86 3.92 13.43
N PRO A 141 14.21 3.84 14.71
CA PRO A 141 14.06 4.96 15.64
C PRO A 141 14.73 6.23 15.08
N ASP A 142 14.09 7.36 15.26
CA ASP A 142 14.57 8.67 14.81
C ASP A 142 14.73 8.81 13.28
N ALA A 143 14.08 7.95 12.50
CA ALA A 143 14.08 8.04 11.04
C ALA A 143 13.51 9.40 10.58
N MET A 144 14.30 10.12 9.79
CA MET A 144 13.94 11.43 9.24
C MET A 144 13.53 11.28 7.76
N PRO A 145 12.24 11.25 7.45
CA PRO A 145 11.80 11.11 6.08
C PRO A 145 12.08 12.37 5.25
N VAL A 146 12.36 12.17 3.98
CA VAL A 146 12.60 13.25 3.00
C VAL A 146 11.67 13.01 1.82
N ALA A 147 10.83 13.99 1.51
CA ALA A 147 9.92 13.89 0.37
C ALA A 147 10.69 13.74 -0.96
N SER A 148 10.19 12.88 -1.83
CA SER A 148 10.67 12.75 -3.21
C SER A 148 10.08 13.82 -4.13
N ASP A 149 10.51 13.83 -5.39
CA ASP A 149 9.95 14.75 -6.40
C ASP A 149 8.47 14.47 -6.72
N GLU A 150 7.94 13.30 -6.35
CA GLU A 150 6.55 12.90 -6.59
C GLU A 150 5.60 13.35 -5.47
N SER A 151 6.14 13.65 -4.28
CA SER A 151 5.39 14.06 -3.09
C SER A 151 5.78 15.47 -2.65
N GLU A 152 4.80 16.32 -2.37
CA GLU A 152 5.08 17.68 -1.86
C GLU A 152 5.60 17.67 -0.42
N SER A 153 5.24 16.64 0.35
CA SER A 153 5.64 16.49 1.76
C SER A 153 5.49 15.04 2.21
N VAL A 154 6.30 14.65 3.16
CA VAL A 154 6.18 13.39 3.89
C VAL A 154 6.31 13.67 5.38
N ALA A 155 5.42 13.10 6.21
CA ALA A 155 5.40 13.39 7.64
C ALA A 155 4.81 12.24 8.47
N TRP A 156 5.27 12.17 9.73
CA TRP A 156 4.70 11.30 10.75
C TRP A 156 3.42 11.89 11.32
N TRP A 157 2.37 11.05 11.39
CA TRP A 157 1.07 11.42 11.97
C TRP A 157 0.65 10.43 13.04
N PRO A 158 0.08 10.89 14.16
CA PRO A 158 -0.49 9.98 15.15
C PRO A 158 -1.58 9.10 14.49
N VAL A 159 -1.54 7.78 14.72
CA VAL A 159 -2.52 6.84 14.12
C VAL A 159 -3.98 7.13 14.53
N ARG A 160 -4.18 7.87 15.63
CA ARG A 160 -5.50 8.25 16.15
C ARG A 160 -5.95 9.66 15.74
N ASP A 161 -5.06 10.42 15.10
CA ASP A 161 -5.31 11.82 14.74
C ASP A 161 -4.66 12.11 13.38
N LEU A 162 -5.22 11.51 12.34
CA LEU A 162 -4.77 11.70 10.96
C LEU A 162 -5.23 13.05 10.42
N PRO A 163 -4.52 13.63 9.43
CA PRO A 163 -4.90 14.93 8.86
C PRO A 163 -6.33 14.91 8.29
N GLU A 164 -7.08 15.99 8.48
CA GLU A 164 -8.44 16.14 7.92
C GLU A 164 -8.47 15.99 6.38
N SER A 165 -7.40 16.41 5.70
CA SER A 165 -7.24 16.26 4.26
C SER A 165 -6.68 14.90 3.83
N SER A 166 -6.90 13.85 4.60
CA SER A 166 -6.53 12.48 4.22
C SER A 166 -7.48 11.92 3.15
N VAL A 167 -6.95 11.00 2.32
CA VAL A 167 -7.79 10.25 1.39
C VAL A 167 -8.87 9.48 2.15
N GLU A 168 -10.05 9.36 1.53
CA GLU A 168 -11.15 8.62 2.11
C GLU A 168 -10.74 7.17 2.44
N GLY A 169 -11.12 6.69 3.61
CA GLY A 169 -10.81 5.34 4.07
C GLY A 169 -9.44 5.15 4.75
N LEU A 170 -8.52 6.14 4.69
CA LEU A 170 -7.18 5.99 5.27
C LEU A 170 -7.22 5.65 6.77
N ALA A 171 -8.05 6.33 7.55
CA ALA A 171 -8.17 6.06 8.98
C ALA A 171 -8.63 4.62 9.28
N ARG A 172 -9.53 4.09 8.47
CA ARG A 172 -9.98 2.68 8.55
C ARG A 172 -8.82 1.73 8.23
N ARG A 173 -8.05 1.99 7.17
CA ARG A 173 -6.88 1.18 6.75
C ARG A 173 -5.82 1.14 7.84
N VAL A 174 -5.39 2.30 8.33
CA VAL A 174 -4.41 2.44 9.42
C VAL A 174 -4.89 1.73 10.69
N GLY A 175 -6.15 1.96 11.10
CA GLY A 175 -6.72 1.32 12.29
C GLY A 175 -6.72 -0.21 12.20
N ARG A 176 -7.12 -0.77 11.06
CA ARG A 176 -7.10 -2.23 10.81
C ARG A 176 -5.70 -2.81 10.86
N ALA A 177 -4.74 -2.16 10.22
CA ALA A 177 -3.34 -2.61 10.27
C ALA A 177 -2.81 -2.64 11.71
N VAL A 178 -3.06 -1.58 12.49
CA VAL A 178 -2.66 -1.53 13.90
C VAL A 178 -3.33 -2.63 14.74
N GLU A 179 -4.62 -2.91 14.51
CA GLU A 179 -5.34 -4.03 15.17
C GLU A 179 -4.66 -5.37 14.88
N ILE A 180 -4.35 -5.66 13.61
CA ILE A 180 -3.69 -6.89 13.18
C ILE A 180 -2.30 -7.01 13.82
N LEU A 181 -1.51 -5.94 13.76
CA LEU A 181 -0.13 -5.93 14.27
C LEU A 181 -0.04 -6.06 15.80
N ARG A 182 -1.07 -5.64 16.53
CA ARG A 182 -1.12 -5.78 18.00
C ARG A 182 -1.68 -7.12 18.46
N ALA A 183 -2.34 -7.86 17.58
CA ALA A 183 -2.91 -9.17 17.89
C ALA A 183 -1.93 -10.33 17.65
N GLY A 184 -0.87 -10.14 16.86
CA GLY A 184 0.19 -11.12 16.56
C GLY A 184 1.43 -10.88 17.37
#